data_254592f4aa19430a49c989e368fa4b40
#
_entry.id   254592f4aa19430a49c989e368fa4b40
#
_cell.length_a   1.000
_cell.length_b   1.000
_cell.length_c   1.000
_cell.angle_alpha   90.00
_cell.angle_beta   90.00
_cell.angle_gamma   90.00
#
_symmetry.space_group_name_H-M   'P 1'
#
loop_
_entity.id
_entity.type
_entity.pdbx_description
1 polymer ?
#
loop_
_entity_poly.entity_id
_entity_poly.type
_entity_poly.pdbx_seq_one_letter_code
_entity_poly.pdbx_strand_id
1 'polypeptide(L)'
;MEIQVIDDAYLQCQQICKNASTTFYSSFSALGWEKRRAVHAVYALCRWVDDIVDGDEEPTVEISDELTEQTKQRDLMLRELHSGSEPSNPQEIHNQRLMALVSIRNKLHQAKEGKISPNDEPVFIALQDVFTKFSIRLQDFETIIEGMEDDLFPVMCNTWDELRSYCYKVASAVGLILIEIYGYEDRAARLHAIDLGIQMQLINVLRDVSEDYGRGRIYLPKDVLSSHNIDVEDLSNPNLPQNPSWASFMREYLEVVRRHQTSAVHLFEYLDPRSRVQPRIMLDAYTKIFDEIVRRSGDVFSAPLKLSVTSKMSLWMKINYLKIRAKLSAE
;
A
#
# COMPACT_ATOMS: atom_id res chain seq x y z
N MET A 1 23.05 18.33 6.68
CA MET A 1 23.50 17.03 6.13
C MET A 1 24.18 17.27 4.80
N GLU A 2 25.29 16.58 4.50
CA GLU A 2 26.02 16.74 3.23
C GLU A 2 25.16 16.20 2.05
N ILE A 3 25.27 16.85 0.88
CA ILE A 3 24.49 16.50 -0.31
C ILE A 3 24.76 15.04 -0.74
N GLN A 4 26.03 14.60 -0.65
CA GLN A 4 26.42 13.24 -1.02
C GLN A 4 25.70 12.18 -0.18
N VAL A 5 25.57 12.38 1.14
CA VAL A 5 24.87 11.44 2.05
C VAL A 5 23.40 11.30 1.66
N ILE A 6 22.76 12.43 1.30
CA ILE A 6 21.34 12.43 0.86
C ILE A 6 21.21 11.69 -0.48
N ASP A 7 22.12 11.91 -1.43
CA ASP A 7 22.06 11.27 -2.74
C ASP A 7 22.31 9.75 -2.64
N ASP A 8 23.24 9.32 -1.79
CA ASP A 8 23.50 7.90 -1.52
C ASP A 8 22.28 7.23 -0.85
N ALA A 9 21.60 7.92 0.07
CA ALA A 9 20.37 7.45 0.69
C ALA A 9 19.24 7.22 -0.34
N TYR A 10 19.04 8.15 -1.27
CA TYR A 10 18.09 8.00 -2.34
C TYR A 10 18.44 6.86 -3.32
N LEU A 11 19.73 6.62 -3.58
CA LEU A 11 20.16 5.48 -4.42
C LEU A 11 19.81 4.15 -3.76
N GLN A 12 19.92 4.03 -2.45
CA GLN A 12 19.51 2.84 -1.71
C GLN A 12 17.99 2.65 -1.75
N CYS A 13 17.19 3.70 -1.53
CA CYS A 13 15.73 3.65 -1.71
C CYS A 13 15.34 3.21 -3.13
N GLN A 14 16.03 3.72 -4.16
CA GLN A 14 15.82 3.30 -5.54
C GLN A 14 16.11 1.81 -5.73
N GLN A 15 17.17 1.27 -5.12
CA GLN A 15 17.52 -0.14 -5.23
C GLN A 15 16.48 -1.04 -4.58
N ILE A 16 15.93 -0.66 -3.40
CA ILE A 16 14.82 -1.35 -2.75
C ILE A 16 13.62 -1.42 -3.70
N CYS A 17 13.21 -0.28 -4.28
CA CYS A 17 12.10 -0.23 -5.23
C CYS A 17 12.31 -1.14 -6.45
N LYS A 18 13.54 -1.17 -6.99
CA LYS A 18 13.89 -1.97 -8.17
C LYS A 18 13.79 -3.47 -7.89
N ASN A 19 14.18 -3.89 -6.70
CA ASN A 19 14.16 -5.29 -6.29
C ASN A 19 12.73 -5.77 -5.99
N ALA A 20 11.91 -4.91 -5.36
CA ALA A 20 10.58 -5.28 -4.89
C ALA A 20 9.53 -5.39 -6.02
N SER A 21 9.53 -4.50 -7.01
CA SER A 21 8.52 -4.53 -8.08
C SER A 21 8.97 -3.91 -9.38
N THR A 22 8.97 -4.70 -10.44
CA THR A 22 9.32 -4.22 -11.79
C THR A 22 8.25 -3.28 -12.39
N THR A 23 6.98 -3.49 -12.08
CA THR A 23 5.86 -2.69 -12.63
C THR A 23 5.82 -1.31 -11.97
N PHE A 24 5.84 -1.25 -10.65
CA PHE A 24 5.87 0.02 -9.90
C PHE A 24 7.12 0.82 -10.24
N TYR A 25 8.30 0.21 -10.13
CA TYR A 25 9.57 0.86 -10.43
C TYR A 25 9.61 1.46 -11.84
N SER A 26 9.16 0.69 -12.85
CA SER A 26 9.12 1.16 -14.23
C SER A 26 8.21 2.38 -14.40
N SER A 27 7.07 2.43 -13.69
CA SER A 27 6.13 3.56 -13.76
C SER A 27 6.71 4.85 -13.19
N PHE A 28 7.54 4.76 -12.13
CA PHE A 28 8.18 5.92 -11.50
C PHE A 28 9.11 6.68 -12.46
N SER A 29 9.65 5.99 -13.47
CA SER A 29 10.49 6.61 -14.49
C SER A 29 9.77 7.67 -15.34
N ALA A 30 8.44 7.76 -15.24
CA ALA A 30 7.64 8.80 -15.89
C ALA A 30 7.67 10.14 -15.14
N LEU A 31 8.13 10.15 -13.89
CA LEU A 31 8.23 11.36 -13.05
C LEU A 31 9.56 12.10 -13.29
N GLY A 32 9.54 13.42 -13.11
CA GLY A 32 10.75 14.22 -13.04
C GLY A 32 11.68 13.74 -11.93
N TRP A 33 12.97 14.06 -12.04
CA TRP A 33 14.02 13.50 -11.15
C TRP A 33 13.71 13.69 -9.65
N GLU A 34 13.32 14.87 -9.22
CA GLU A 34 13.05 15.17 -7.80
C GLU A 34 11.84 14.40 -7.27
N LYS A 35 10.70 14.44 -8.00
CA LYS A 35 9.48 13.71 -7.61
C LYS A 35 9.71 12.19 -7.62
N ARG A 36 10.49 11.69 -8.58
CA ARG A 36 10.80 10.26 -8.68
C ARG A 36 11.60 9.75 -7.48
N ARG A 37 12.65 10.48 -7.06
CA ARG A 37 13.44 10.07 -5.90
C ARG A 37 12.62 10.14 -4.61
N ALA A 38 11.74 11.13 -4.46
CA ALA A 38 10.82 11.22 -3.33
C ALA A 38 9.87 10.01 -3.27
N VAL A 39 9.28 9.61 -4.41
CA VAL A 39 8.43 8.41 -4.50
C VAL A 39 9.22 7.14 -4.17
N HIS A 40 10.51 7.05 -4.57
CA HIS A 40 11.34 5.91 -4.18
C HIS A 40 11.52 5.83 -2.66
N ALA A 41 11.72 6.96 -1.96
CA ALA A 41 11.87 6.97 -0.50
C ALA A 41 10.58 6.53 0.21
N VAL A 42 9.42 7.04 -0.23
CA VAL A 42 8.11 6.63 0.30
C VAL A 42 7.85 5.14 0.07
N TYR A 43 8.08 4.66 -1.16
CA TYR A 43 7.90 3.24 -1.49
C TYR A 43 8.85 2.33 -0.68
N ALA A 44 10.11 2.74 -0.51
CA ALA A 44 11.09 1.98 0.26
C ALA A 44 10.65 1.81 1.73
N LEU A 45 10.10 2.87 2.35
CA LEU A 45 9.54 2.75 3.69
C LEU A 45 8.35 1.78 3.73
N CYS A 46 7.37 1.96 2.84
CA CYS A 46 6.19 1.09 2.80
C CYS A 46 6.59 -0.39 2.64
N ARG A 47 7.53 -0.67 1.73
CA ARG A 47 8.02 -2.04 1.51
C ARG A 47 8.75 -2.60 2.72
N TRP A 48 9.58 -1.79 3.37
CA TRP A 48 10.30 -2.22 4.56
C TRP A 48 9.36 -2.56 5.72
N VAL A 49 8.35 -1.71 5.95
CA VAL A 49 7.34 -1.96 6.99
C VAL A 49 6.54 -3.23 6.71
N ASP A 50 6.16 -3.45 5.44
CA ASP A 50 5.46 -4.64 4.94
C ASP A 50 6.31 -5.92 5.18
N ASP A 51 7.59 -5.90 4.78
CA ASP A 51 8.53 -7.01 4.96
C ASP A 51 8.72 -7.39 6.43
N ILE A 52 8.75 -6.41 7.36
CA ILE A 52 8.81 -6.65 8.80
C ILE A 52 7.56 -7.39 9.29
N VAL A 53 6.38 -6.92 8.91
CA VAL A 53 5.10 -7.47 9.37
C VAL A 53 4.86 -8.86 8.81
N ASP A 54 5.21 -9.09 7.55
CA ASP A 54 5.08 -10.40 6.91
C ASP A 54 6.18 -11.40 7.33
N GLY A 55 7.28 -10.91 7.91
CA GLY A 55 8.39 -11.74 8.37
C GLY A 55 9.38 -12.10 7.27
N ASP A 56 9.38 -11.33 6.18
CA ASP A 56 10.35 -11.45 5.11
C ASP A 56 11.68 -10.78 5.49
N GLU A 57 11.66 -9.90 6.50
CA GLU A 57 12.85 -9.26 7.07
C GLU A 57 12.82 -9.31 8.60
N GLU A 58 13.93 -9.73 9.22
CA GLU A 58 14.10 -9.66 10.67
C GLU A 58 14.53 -8.23 11.06
N PRO A 59 13.72 -7.51 11.86
CA PRO A 59 14.03 -6.14 12.21
C PRO A 59 15.24 -6.08 13.17
N THR A 60 16.21 -5.26 12.81
CA THR A 60 17.32 -4.90 13.70
C THR A 60 16.99 -3.56 14.34
N VAL A 61 16.75 -3.53 15.64
CA VAL A 61 16.40 -2.32 16.40
C VAL A 61 17.34 -2.13 17.56
N GLU A 62 17.85 -0.91 17.75
CA GLU A 62 18.59 -0.55 18.94
C GLU A 62 17.64 -0.44 20.13
N ILE A 63 17.77 -1.37 21.09
CA ILE A 63 16.85 -1.47 22.23
C ILE A 63 17.23 -0.46 23.30
N SER A 64 16.26 0.36 23.72
CA SER A 64 16.37 1.25 24.87
C SER A 64 15.20 1.01 25.83
N ASP A 65 15.36 1.45 27.09
CA ASP A 65 14.28 1.37 28.10
C ASP A 65 13.05 2.16 27.65
N GLU A 66 13.25 3.33 27.03
CA GLU A 66 12.17 4.17 26.50
C GLU A 66 11.40 3.46 25.39
N LEU A 67 12.10 2.89 24.40
CA LEU A 67 11.47 2.15 23.30
C LEU A 67 10.71 0.93 23.81
N THR A 68 11.27 0.24 24.79
CA THR A 68 10.63 -0.92 25.43
C THR A 68 9.33 -0.53 26.10
N GLU A 69 9.29 0.58 26.83
CA GLU A 69 8.08 1.06 27.50
C GLU A 69 7.03 1.55 26.50
N GLN A 70 7.44 2.29 25.44
CA GLN A 70 6.55 2.70 24.36
C GLN A 70 5.92 1.49 23.65
N THR A 71 6.72 0.44 23.40
CA THR A 71 6.23 -0.81 22.78
C THR A 71 5.20 -1.50 23.65
N LYS A 72 5.42 -1.59 24.97
CA LYS A 72 4.43 -2.17 25.90
C LYS A 72 3.12 -1.40 25.91
N GLN A 73 3.20 -0.07 25.97
CA GLN A 73 2.01 0.79 25.95
C GLN A 73 1.24 0.63 24.63
N ARG A 74 1.96 0.54 23.51
CA ARG A 74 1.35 0.31 22.21
C ARG A 74 0.70 -1.06 22.09
N ASP A 75 1.35 -2.13 22.58
CA ASP A 75 0.79 -3.49 22.60
C ASP A 75 -0.52 -3.54 23.42
N LEU A 76 -0.56 -2.92 24.58
CA LEU A 76 -1.78 -2.85 25.40
C LEU A 76 -2.93 -2.17 24.62
N MET A 77 -2.65 -1.03 24.00
CA MET A 77 -3.64 -0.30 23.22
C MET A 77 -4.15 -1.12 22.02
N LEU A 78 -3.26 -1.81 21.30
CA LEU A 78 -3.64 -2.66 20.16
C LEU A 78 -4.49 -3.85 20.62
N ARG A 79 -4.17 -4.50 21.73
CA ARG A 79 -4.99 -5.59 22.30
C ARG A 79 -6.40 -5.11 22.67
N GLU A 80 -6.53 -3.90 23.21
CA GLU A 80 -7.85 -3.31 23.47
C GLU A 80 -8.62 -3.08 22.15
N LEU A 81 -7.96 -2.53 21.12
CA LEU A 81 -8.58 -2.31 19.82
C LEU A 81 -9.03 -3.62 19.16
N HIS A 82 -8.25 -4.69 19.31
CA HIS A 82 -8.56 -6.02 18.76
C HIS A 82 -9.35 -6.89 19.75
N SER A 83 -10.10 -6.28 20.70
CA SER A 83 -11.02 -6.96 21.62
C SER A 83 -10.36 -8.07 22.47
N GLY A 84 -9.09 -7.88 22.82
CA GLY A 84 -8.31 -8.85 23.60
C GLY A 84 -7.81 -10.04 22.79
N SER A 85 -7.82 -9.98 21.47
CA SER A 85 -7.28 -11.04 20.62
C SER A 85 -5.78 -11.24 20.88
N GLU A 86 -5.33 -12.49 20.84
CA GLU A 86 -3.90 -12.79 20.87
C GLU A 86 -3.26 -12.45 19.51
N PRO A 87 -1.98 -12.01 19.50
CA PRO A 87 -1.24 -11.77 18.27
C PRO A 87 -1.19 -13.01 17.35
N SER A 88 -1.08 -12.77 16.04
CA SER A 88 -0.97 -13.84 15.03
C SER A 88 0.32 -14.66 15.14
N ASN A 89 1.34 -14.10 15.78
CA ASN A 89 2.66 -14.71 15.96
C ASN A 89 2.95 -14.98 17.45
N PRO A 90 3.91 -15.88 17.78
CA PRO A 90 4.41 -16.02 19.14
C PRO A 90 4.83 -14.67 19.74
N GLN A 91 4.61 -14.49 21.04
CA GLN A 91 4.78 -13.20 21.73
C GLN A 91 6.16 -12.56 21.51
N GLU A 92 7.22 -13.36 21.41
CA GLU A 92 8.57 -12.85 21.14
C GLU A 92 8.68 -12.20 19.77
N ILE A 93 8.19 -12.87 18.72
CA ILE A 93 8.18 -12.36 17.34
C ILE A 93 7.25 -11.13 17.24
N HIS A 94 6.08 -11.19 17.86
CA HIS A 94 5.16 -10.05 17.91
C HIS A 94 5.84 -8.83 18.53
N ASN A 95 6.50 -8.99 19.69
CA ASN A 95 7.19 -7.90 20.37
C ASN A 95 8.31 -7.31 19.53
N GLN A 96 9.09 -8.14 18.83
CA GLN A 96 10.16 -7.68 17.94
C GLN A 96 9.61 -6.84 16.79
N ARG A 97 8.55 -7.31 16.12
CA ARG A 97 7.92 -6.60 15.01
C ARG A 97 7.27 -5.30 15.47
N LEU A 98 6.51 -5.33 16.57
CA LEU A 98 5.88 -4.14 17.12
C LEU A 98 6.92 -3.10 17.57
N MET A 99 8.03 -3.54 18.19
CA MET A 99 9.13 -2.65 18.57
C MET A 99 9.75 -1.97 17.35
N ALA A 100 9.90 -2.69 16.24
CA ALA A 100 10.38 -2.11 15.00
C ALA A 100 9.42 -1.06 14.45
N LEU A 101 8.10 -1.31 14.45
CA LEU A 101 7.10 -0.35 14.00
C LEU A 101 7.09 0.92 14.89
N VAL A 102 7.21 0.76 16.21
CA VAL A 102 7.33 1.89 17.15
C VAL A 102 8.62 2.69 16.89
N SER A 103 9.75 2.01 16.65
CA SER A 103 11.01 2.66 16.29
C SER A 103 10.91 3.44 14.98
N ILE A 104 10.31 2.84 13.95
CA ILE A 104 10.06 3.49 12.65
C ILE A 104 9.18 4.74 12.83
N ARG A 105 8.12 4.67 13.63
CA ARG A 105 7.27 5.81 13.97
C ARG A 105 8.07 6.94 14.60
N ASN A 106 8.91 6.64 15.60
CA ASN A 106 9.78 7.61 16.24
C ASN A 106 10.76 8.26 15.26
N LYS A 107 11.36 7.47 14.38
CA LYS A 107 12.27 7.96 13.32
C LYS A 107 11.55 8.85 12.30
N LEU A 108 10.30 8.56 11.95
CA LEU A 108 9.49 9.44 11.09
C LEU A 108 9.23 10.81 11.74
N HIS A 109 8.96 10.85 13.05
CA HIS A 109 8.85 12.11 13.79
C HIS A 109 10.18 12.88 13.75
N GLN A 110 11.30 12.21 14.02
CA GLN A 110 12.63 12.81 13.95
C GLN A 110 12.94 13.35 12.54
N ALA A 111 12.58 12.59 11.49
CA ALA A 111 12.74 13.03 10.11
C ALA A 111 11.92 14.29 9.79
N LYS A 112 10.67 14.33 10.27
CA LYS A 112 9.81 15.51 10.11
C LYS A 112 10.36 16.76 10.83
N GLU A 113 11.02 16.56 11.97
CA GLU A 113 11.65 17.62 12.78
C GLU A 113 13.06 17.98 12.31
N GLY A 114 13.62 17.28 11.30
CA GLY A 114 14.96 17.55 10.80
C GLY A 114 16.08 17.00 11.70
N LYS A 115 15.79 16.00 12.52
CA LYS A 115 16.72 15.45 13.55
C LYS A 115 17.42 14.15 13.13
N ILE A 116 17.27 13.71 11.89
CA ILE A 116 17.97 12.52 11.37
C ILE A 116 19.43 12.82 11.14
N SER A 117 20.30 11.91 11.59
CA SER A 117 21.76 12.00 11.45
C SER A 117 22.24 11.28 10.18
N PRO A 118 23.48 11.55 9.73
CA PRO A 118 24.08 10.84 8.58
C PRO A 118 24.29 9.34 8.80
N ASN A 119 24.21 8.85 10.04
CA ASN A 119 24.41 7.46 10.41
C ASN A 119 23.08 6.69 10.58
N ASP A 120 21.95 7.38 10.44
CA ASP A 120 20.64 6.74 10.47
C ASP A 120 20.37 5.96 9.17
N GLU A 121 19.33 5.14 9.18
CA GLU A 121 18.95 4.34 8.03
C GLU A 121 18.66 5.24 6.82
N PRO A 122 19.13 4.86 5.63
CA PRO A 122 19.03 5.67 4.40
C PRO A 122 17.60 6.12 4.07
N VAL A 123 16.63 5.30 4.40
CA VAL A 123 15.22 5.62 4.19
C VAL A 123 14.79 6.88 4.95
N PHE A 124 15.22 7.04 6.21
CA PHE A 124 14.88 8.22 7.01
C PHE A 124 15.68 9.46 6.60
N ILE A 125 16.93 9.28 6.17
CA ILE A 125 17.73 10.36 5.57
C ILE A 125 17.02 10.92 4.34
N ALA A 126 16.56 10.04 3.45
CA ALA A 126 15.82 10.43 2.26
C ALA A 126 14.47 11.08 2.60
N LEU A 127 13.72 10.51 3.55
CA LEU A 127 12.42 11.05 3.97
C LEU A 127 12.53 12.41 4.65
N GLN A 128 13.60 12.68 5.41
CA GLN A 128 13.86 14.01 5.97
C GLN A 128 13.97 15.07 4.84
N ASP A 129 14.70 14.76 3.76
CA ASP A 129 14.79 15.65 2.61
C ASP A 129 13.43 15.79 1.89
N VAL A 130 12.67 14.69 1.77
CA VAL A 130 11.30 14.70 1.23
C VAL A 130 10.39 15.61 2.03
N PHE A 131 10.42 15.55 3.36
CA PHE A 131 9.60 16.42 4.23
C PHE A 131 9.94 17.90 4.10
N THR A 132 11.18 18.25 3.72
CA THR A 132 11.54 19.66 3.46
C THR A 132 11.04 20.18 2.13
N LYS A 133 10.83 19.30 1.16
CA LYS A 133 10.49 19.64 -0.23
C LYS A 133 9.00 19.56 -0.54
N PHE A 134 8.28 18.71 0.19
CA PHE A 134 6.87 18.40 -0.07
C PHE A 134 6.03 18.56 1.19
N SER A 135 4.80 19.09 1.03
CA SER A 135 3.88 19.35 2.15
C SER A 135 3.20 18.08 2.67
N ILE A 136 3.97 17.00 2.86
CA ILE A 136 3.45 15.72 3.32
C ILE A 136 3.11 15.79 4.80
N ARG A 137 1.93 15.28 5.17
CA ARG A 137 1.51 15.17 6.56
C ARG A 137 2.10 13.91 7.19
N LEU A 138 2.68 14.06 8.37
CA LEU A 138 3.18 12.92 9.14
C LEU A 138 2.07 11.91 9.47
N GLN A 139 0.85 12.42 9.73
CA GLN A 139 -0.32 11.59 10.01
C GLN A 139 -0.62 10.56 8.91
N ASP A 140 -0.35 10.86 7.64
CA ASP A 140 -0.58 9.91 6.55
C ASP A 140 0.40 8.70 6.65
N PHE A 141 1.64 8.92 7.11
CA PHE A 141 2.59 7.83 7.44
C PHE A 141 2.17 7.05 8.69
N GLU A 142 1.74 7.74 9.73
CA GLU A 142 1.24 7.10 10.96
C GLU A 142 0.06 6.18 10.65
N THR A 143 -0.84 6.61 9.78
CA THR A 143 -1.98 5.82 9.33
C THR A 143 -1.55 4.53 8.60
N ILE A 144 -0.48 4.58 7.80
CA ILE A 144 0.08 3.37 7.17
C ILE A 144 0.61 2.41 8.24
N ILE A 145 1.38 2.92 9.21
CA ILE A 145 1.92 2.10 10.30
C ILE A 145 0.78 1.47 11.12
N GLU A 146 -0.29 2.21 11.41
CA GLU A 146 -1.48 1.68 12.09
C GLU A 146 -2.11 0.51 11.33
N GLY A 147 -2.19 0.58 9.98
CA GLY A 147 -2.66 -0.54 9.18
C GLY A 147 -1.74 -1.77 9.26
N MET A 148 -0.44 -1.56 9.34
CA MET A 148 0.55 -2.64 9.49
C MET A 148 0.55 -3.23 10.91
N GLU A 149 0.28 -2.42 11.93
CA GLU A 149 0.07 -2.89 13.31
C GLU A 149 -1.19 -3.76 13.42
N ASP A 150 -2.28 -3.42 12.69
CA ASP A 150 -3.48 -4.26 12.63
C ASP A 150 -3.14 -5.67 12.09
N ASP A 151 -2.24 -5.78 11.12
CA ASP A 151 -1.84 -7.06 10.52
C ASP A 151 -0.96 -7.95 11.42
N LEU A 152 -0.52 -7.45 12.59
CA LEU A 152 0.12 -8.27 13.63
C LEU A 152 -0.88 -9.12 14.43
N PHE A 153 -2.18 -8.87 14.27
CA PHE A 153 -3.27 -9.62 14.90
C PHE A 153 -4.07 -10.40 13.85
N PRO A 154 -4.86 -11.41 14.27
CA PRO A 154 -5.81 -12.05 13.37
C PRO A 154 -6.80 -11.00 12.84
N VAL A 155 -6.79 -10.80 11.54
CA VAL A 155 -7.68 -9.84 10.88
C VAL A 155 -8.97 -10.55 10.48
N MET A 156 -10.11 -9.98 10.87
CA MET A 156 -11.42 -10.37 10.37
C MET A 156 -12.28 -9.14 10.15
N CYS A 157 -12.48 -8.76 8.89
CA CYS A 157 -13.42 -7.70 8.54
C CYS A 157 -14.86 -8.25 8.62
N ASN A 158 -15.67 -7.69 9.49
CA ASN A 158 -17.08 -8.09 9.63
C ASN A 158 -17.97 -7.37 8.62
N THR A 159 -17.62 -6.13 8.25
CA THR A 159 -18.45 -5.23 7.42
C THR A 159 -17.64 -4.57 6.31
N TRP A 160 -18.36 -4.00 5.32
CA TRP A 160 -17.75 -3.14 4.30
C TRP A 160 -17.01 -1.94 4.90
N ASP A 161 -17.51 -1.36 5.98
CA ASP A 161 -16.86 -0.19 6.60
C ASP A 161 -15.54 -0.56 7.25
N GLU A 162 -15.42 -1.74 7.85
CA GLU A 162 -14.16 -2.26 8.40
C GLU A 162 -13.15 -2.52 7.26
N LEU A 163 -13.56 -3.19 6.18
CA LEU A 163 -12.69 -3.39 5.02
C LEU A 163 -12.25 -2.06 4.40
N ARG A 164 -13.17 -1.10 4.28
CA ARG A 164 -12.85 0.22 3.75
C ARG A 164 -11.87 0.97 4.64
N SER A 165 -12.03 0.87 5.97
CA SER A 165 -11.10 1.46 6.94
C SER A 165 -9.70 0.87 6.78
N TYR A 166 -9.58 -0.45 6.66
CA TYR A 166 -8.33 -1.13 6.37
C TYR A 166 -7.70 -0.65 5.05
N CYS A 167 -8.45 -0.67 3.95
CA CYS A 167 -7.99 -0.18 2.65
C CYS A 167 -7.50 1.28 2.70
N TYR A 168 -8.18 2.12 3.51
CA TYR A 168 -7.75 3.50 3.72
C TYR A 168 -6.37 3.56 4.37
N LYS A 169 -6.15 2.78 5.44
CA LYS A 169 -4.88 2.77 6.16
C LYS A 169 -3.71 2.32 5.26
N VAL A 170 -3.84 1.17 4.60
CA VAL A 170 -2.70 0.54 3.91
C VAL A 170 -2.49 1.02 2.46
N ALA A 171 -3.49 1.67 1.83
CA ALA A 171 -3.39 2.09 0.44
C ALA A 171 -3.76 3.55 0.19
N SER A 172 -4.88 4.05 0.75
CA SER A 172 -5.27 5.45 0.52
C SER A 172 -4.31 6.43 1.16
N ALA A 173 -3.80 6.13 2.35
CA ALA A 173 -2.80 6.97 3.02
C ALA A 173 -1.52 7.09 2.18
N VAL A 174 -1.08 6.02 1.52
CA VAL A 174 0.02 6.06 0.53
C VAL A 174 -0.35 6.98 -0.63
N GLY A 175 -1.56 6.86 -1.18
CA GLY A 175 -2.07 7.73 -2.24
C GLY A 175 -2.05 9.21 -1.84
N LEU A 176 -2.42 9.52 -0.59
CA LEU A 176 -2.42 10.89 -0.05
C LEU A 176 -1.00 11.47 0.05
N ILE A 177 0.00 10.67 0.45
CA ILE A 177 1.42 11.06 0.43
C ILE A 177 1.88 11.33 -1.01
N LEU A 178 1.54 10.44 -1.93
CA LEU A 178 1.99 10.54 -3.32
C LEU A 178 1.43 11.76 -4.04
N ILE A 179 0.18 12.16 -3.80
CA ILE A 179 -0.37 13.37 -4.46
C ILE A 179 0.29 14.66 -3.97
N GLU A 180 0.79 14.72 -2.73
CA GLU A 180 1.59 15.86 -2.26
C GLU A 180 2.92 15.96 -3.04
N ILE A 181 3.51 14.82 -3.44
CA ILE A 181 4.71 14.79 -4.30
C ILE A 181 4.35 15.14 -5.75
N TYR A 182 3.21 14.62 -6.26
CA TYR A 182 2.78 14.88 -7.65
C TYR A 182 2.39 16.33 -7.86
N GLY A 183 1.87 16.99 -6.85
CA GLY A 183 1.27 18.31 -6.92
C GLY A 183 -0.15 18.24 -7.51
N TYR A 184 -1.04 19.06 -6.97
CA TYR A 184 -2.43 19.17 -7.39
C TYR A 184 -2.96 20.59 -7.17
N GLU A 185 -3.97 20.98 -7.95
CA GLU A 185 -4.52 22.34 -7.96
C GLU A 185 -5.70 22.48 -6.98
N ASP A 186 -6.47 21.40 -6.76
CA ASP A 186 -7.67 21.42 -5.92
C ASP A 186 -7.64 20.29 -4.90
N ARG A 187 -8.09 20.58 -3.67
CA ARG A 187 -8.19 19.60 -2.58
C ARG A 187 -9.14 18.44 -2.88
N ALA A 188 -10.04 18.57 -3.87
CA ALA A 188 -10.86 17.46 -4.38
C ALA A 188 -9.99 16.28 -4.84
N ALA A 189 -8.75 16.52 -5.30
CA ALA A 189 -7.78 15.46 -5.61
C ALA A 189 -7.65 14.43 -4.49
N ARG A 190 -7.74 14.85 -3.22
CA ARG A 190 -7.59 13.94 -2.07
C ARG A 190 -8.69 12.88 -2.01
N LEU A 191 -9.93 13.24 -2.34
CA LEU A 191 -11.06 12.29 -2.37
C LEU A 191 -10.82 11.20 -3.44
N HIS A 192 -10.40 11.61 -4.63
CA HIS A 192 -10.14 10.70 -5.74
C HIS A 192 -8.87 9.86 -5.54
N ALA A 193 -7.86 10.39 -4.82
CA ALA A 193 -6.67 9.63 -4.41
C ALA A 193 -7.04 8.53 -3.37
N ILE A 194 -7.94 8.85 -2.44
CA ILE A 194 -8.48 7.86 -1.49
C ILE A 194 -9.19 6.74 -2.25
N ASP A 195 -10.07 7.08 -3.19
CA ASP A 195 -10.80 6.09 -3.99
C ASP A 195 -9.88 5.24 -4.86
N LEU A 196 -8.79 5.82 -5.41
CA LEU A 196 -7.78 5.06 -6.14
C LEU A 196 -7.09 4.04 -5.23
N GLY A 197 -6.70 4.44 -4.02
CA GLY A 197 -6.11 3.55 -3.02
C GLY A 197 -7.05 2.41 -2.64
N ILE A 198 -8.32 2.72 -2.31
CA ILE A 198 -9.34 1.72 -1.98
C ILE A 198 -9.54 0.75 -3.15
N GLN A 199 -9.72 1.25 -4.37
CA GLN A 199 -9.90 0.42 -5.56
C GLN A 199 -8.74 -0.56 -5.76
N MET A 200 -7.51 -0.09 -5.62
CA MET A 200 -6.32 -0.95 -5.75
C MET A 200 -6.28 -2.01 -4.65
N GLN A 201 -6.56 -1.64 -3.41
CA GLN A 201 -6.50 -2.58 -2.28
C GLN A 201 -7.64 -3.61 -2.31
N LEU A 202 -8.86 -3.22 -2.71
CA LEU A 202 -9.94 -4.17 -2.92
C LEU A 202 -9.58 -5.24 -3.96
N ILE A 203 -8.84 -4.88 -5.01
CA ILE A 203 -8.35 -5.83 -6.01
C ILE A 203 -7.25 -6.73 -5.42
N ASN A 204 -6.35 -6.18 -4.58
CA ASN A 204 -5.35 -6.98 -3.87
C ASN A 204 -6.02 -8.02 -2.96
N VAL A 205 -7.00 -7.62 -2.16
CA VAL A 205 -7.78 -8.52 -1.29
C VAL A 205 -8.39 -9.69 -2.07
N LEU A 206 -8.96 -9.43 -3.26
CA LEU A 206 -9.44 -10.52 -4.12
C LEU A 206 -8.32 -11.39 -4.69
N ARG A 207 -7.21 -10.77 -5.08
CA ARG A 207 -6.07 -11.48 -5.67
C ARG A 207 -5.43 -12.45 -4.70
N ASP A 208 -5.36 -12.03 -3.44
CA ASP A 208 -4.54 -12.69 -2.42
C ASP A 208 -5.39 -13.48 -1.40
N VAL A 209 -6.71 -13.63 -1.63
CA VAL A 209 -7.67 -14.23 -0.68
C VAL A 209 -7.23 -15.59 -0.10
N SER A 210 -6.62 -16.47 -0.90
CA SER A 210 -6.15 -17.79 -0.43
C SER A 210 -4.89 -17.66 0.43
N GLU A 211 -3.99 -16.75 0.10
CA GLU A 211 -2.76 -16.50 0.86
C GLU A 211 -3.08 -15.83 2.19
N ASP A 212 -3.95 -14.81 2.17
CA ASP A 212 -4.41 -14.10 3.35
C ASP A 212 -5.13 -15.04 4.33
N TYR A 213 -6.02 -15.89 3.81
CA TYR A 213 -6.69 -16.91 4.62
C TYR A 213 -5.68 -17.85 5.30
N GLY A 214 -4.65 -18.30 4.56
CA GLY A 214 -3.59 -19.15 5.09
C GLY A 214 -2.76 -18.48 6.20
N ARG A 215 -2.72 -17.15 6.23
CA ARG A 215 -2.07 -16.34 7.26
C ARG A 215 -3.02 -15.95 8.42
N GLY A 216 -4.28 -16.40 8.39
CA GLY A 216 -5.31 -16.05 9.38
C GLY A 216 -5.87 -14.62 9.18
N ARG A 217 -5.74 -14.06 8.00
CA ARG A 217 -6.24 -12.74 7.63
C ARG A 217 -7.46 -12.88 6.73
N ILE A 218 -8.60 -12.34 7.16
CA ILE A 218 -9.88 -12.42 6.43
C ILE A 218 -10.38 -11.01 6.20
N TYR A 219 -10.08 -10.47 5.02
CA TYR A 219 -10.48 -9.10 4.66
C TYR A 219 -11.86 -9.05 3.99
N LEU A 220 -12.34 -10.16 3.38
CA LEU A 220 -13.68 -10.17 2.79
C LEU A 220 -14.74 -10.00 3.87
N PRO A 221 -15.71 -9.05 3.71
CA PRO A 221 -16.68 -8.75 4.76
C PRO A 221 -17.55 -9.97 5.10
N LYS A 222 -17.48 -10.40 6.37
CA LYS A 222 -18.14 -11.61 6.86
C LYS A 222 -19.67 -11.56 6.74
N ASP A 223 -20.26 -10.40 7.01
CA ASP A 223 -21.70 -10.18 6.89
C ASP A 223 -22.18 -10.34 5.43
N VAL A 224 -21.37 -9.88 4.47
CA VAL A 224 -21.65 -10.01 3.03
C VAL A 224 -21.47 -11.47 2.59
N LEU A 225 -20.38 -12.14 2.98
CA LEU A 225 -20.20 -13.57 2.71
C LEU A 225 -21.40 -14.37 3.21
N SER A 226 -21.82 -14.16 4.46
CA SER A 226 -22.95 -14.84 5.08
C SER A 226 -24.28 -14.52 4.38
N SER A 227 -24.50 -13.29 3.91
CA SER A 227 -25.71 -12.92 3.15
C SER A 227 -25.82 -13.69 1.82
N HIS A 228 -24.68 -14.16 1.28
CA HIS A 228 -24.62 -15.01 0.09
C HIS A 228 -24.50 -16.51 0.43
N ASN A 229 -24.71 -16.92 1.70
CA ASN A 229 -24.55 -18.32 2.17
C ASN A 229 -23.15 -18.87 1.89
N ILE A 230 -22.14 -18.08 2.18
CA ILE A 230 -20.71 -18.45 2.14
C ILE A 230 -20.18 -18.34 3.57
N ASP A 231 -19.64 -19.41 4.11
CA ASP A 231 -18.93 -19.41 5.37
C ASP A 231 -17.47 -18.99 5.15
N VAL A 232 -16.83 -18.45 6.19
CA VAL A 232 -15.42 -18.01 6.12
C VAL A 232 -14.50 -19.20 5.77
N GLU A 233 -14.82 -20.38 6.27
CA GLU A 233 -14.10 -21.63 6.03
C GLU A 233 -14.11 -22.05 4.54
N ASP A 234 -15.13 -21.63 3.79
CA ASP A 234 -15.22 -21.90 2.34
C ASP A 234 -14.09 -21.19 1.55
N LEU A 235 -13.49 -20.14 2.11
CA LEU A 235 -12.37 -19.44 1.48
C LEU A 235 -11.12 -20.32 1.33
N SER A 236 -11.04 -21.43 2.06
CA SER A 236 -10.00 -22.46 1.89
C SER A 236 -10.26 -23.40 0.72
N ASN A 237 -11.48 -23.41 0.15
CA ASN A 237 -11.89 -24.34 -0.88
C ASN A 237 -11.57 -23.80 -2.29
N PRO A 238 -10.63 -24.40 -3.04
CA PRO A 238 -10.29 -23.95 -4.39
C PRO A 238 -11.43 -24.11 -5.40
N ASN A 239 -12.47 -24.89 -5.06
CA ASN A 239 -13.66 -25.07 -5.89
C ASN A 239 -14.80 -24.08 -5.57
N LEU A 240 -14.60 -23.17 -4.62
CA LEU A 240 -15.58 -22.14 -4.27
C LEU A 240 -16.11 -21.36 -5.50
N PRO A 241 -15.29 -21.05 -6.54
CA PRO A 241 -15.79 -20.38 -7.76
C PRO A 241 -16.89 -21.12 -8.52
N GLN A 242 -17.02 -22.43 -8.30
CA GLN A 242 -18.07 -23.24 -8.93
C GLN A 242 -19.42 -23.13 -8.19
N ASN A 243 -19.43 -22.53 -6.99
CA ASN A 243 -20.63 -22.29 -6.21
C ASN A 243 -21.38 -21.03 -6.75
N PRO A 244 -22.68 -21.12 -7.08
CA PRO A 244 -23.49 -19.97 -7.50
C PRO A 244 -23.51 -18.82 -6.47
N SER A 245 -23.38 -19.12 -5.19
CA SER A 245 -23.27 -18.15 -4.11
C SER A 245 -22.04 -17.26 -4.30
N TRP A 246 -20.89 -17.83 -4.66
CA TRP A 246 -19.68 -17.08 -4.97
C TRP A 246 -19.86 -16.12 -6.14
N ALA A 247 -20.50 -16.56 -7.22
CA ALA A 247 -20.78 -15.68 -8.35
C ALA A 247 -21.70 -14.51 -7.98
N SER A 248 -22.62 -14.72 -7.03
CA SER A 248 -23.50 -13.66 -6.51
C SER A 248 -22.73 -12.67 -5.65
N PHE A 249 -21.91 -13.16 -4.72
CA PHE A 249 -20.99 -12.36 -3.89
C PHE A 249 -20.04 -11.52 -4.77
N MET A 250 -19.39 -12.15 -5.75
CA MET A 250 -18.45 -11.47 -6.65
C MET A 250 -19.10 -10.34 -7.44
N ARG A 251 -20.37 -10.46 -7.86
CA ARG A 251 -21.08 -9.36 -8.52
C ARG A 251 -21.21 -8.14 -7.63
N GLU A 252 -21.57 -8.35 -6.36
CA GLU A 252 -21.68 -7.27 -5.39
C GLU A 252 -20.32 -6.64 -5.12
N TYR A 253 -19.30 -7.46 -4.85
CA TYR A 253 -17.96 -6.99 -4.56
C TYR A 253 -17.36 -6.18 -5.73
N LEU A 254 -17.46 -6.70 -6.94
CA LEU A 254 -16.94 -6.03 -8.14
C LEU A 254 -17.67 -4.73 -8.44
N GLU A 255 -18.94 -4.60 -8.05
CA GLU A 255 -19.67 -3.32 -8.17
C GLU A 255 -19.12 -2.27 -7.19
N VAL A 256 -18.72 -2.67 -6.00
CA VAL A 256 -18.01 -1.77 -5.05
C VAL A 256 -16.69 -1.30 -5.66
N VAL A 257 -15.89 -2.21 -6.22
CA VAL A 257 -14.62 -1.85 -6.90
C VAL A 257 -14.87 -0.85 -8.05
N ARG A 258 -15.91 -1.06 -8.88
CA ARG A 258 -16.24 -0.15 -9.99
C ARG A 258 -16.59 1.25 -9.51
N ARG A 259 -17.34 1.38 -8.41
CA ARG A 259 -17.69 2.70 -7.85
C ARG A 259 -16.44 3.50 -7.49
N HIS A 260 -15.48 2.89 -6.81
CA HIS A 260 -14.21 3.53 -6.49
C HIS A 260 -13.39 3.82 -7.76
N GLN A 261 -13.36 2.92 -8.75
CA GLN A 261 -12.68 3.14 -10.02
C GLN A 261 -13.28 4.34 -10.77
N THR A 262 -14.59 4.51 -10.77
CA THR A 262 -15.27 5.63 -11.43
C THR A 262 -14.88 6.97 -10.81
N SER A 263 -14.72 7.04 -9.48
CA SER A 263 -14.21 8.24 -8.81
C SER A 263 -12.72 8.45 -9.09
N ALA A 264 -11.92 7.39 -9.02
CA ALA A 264 -10.46 7.46 -9.16
C ALA A 264 -10.01 8.08 -10.50
N VAL A 265 -10.76 7.93 -11.58
CA VAL A 265 -10.42 8.52 -12.90
C VAL A 265 -10.43 10.05 -12.88
N HIS A 266 -11.20 10.68 -11.99
CA HIS A 266 -11.25 12.13 -11.86
C HIS A 266 -9.99 12.70 -11.18
N LEU A 267 -9.20 11.88 -10.47
CA LEU A 267 -7.92 12.33 -9.88
C LEU A 267 -7.04 13.05 -10.90
N PHE A 268 -7.03 12.57 -12.15
CA PHE A 268 -6.16 13.11 -13.21
C PHE A 268 -6.55 14.52 -13.68
N GLU A 269 -7.74 14.99 -13.36
CA GLU A 269 -8.18 16.35 -13.66
C GLU A 269 -7.48 17.38 -12.77
N TYR A 270 -7.15 16.98 -11.54
CA TYR A 270 -6.60 17.82 -10.47
C TYR A 270 -5.07 17.77 -10.37
N LEU A 271 -4.43 16.67 -10.79
CA LEU A 271 -2.97 16.54 -10.66
C LEU A 271 -2.20 17.43 -11.64
N ASP A 272 -0.98 17.82 -11.25
CA ASP A 272 -0.01 18.43 -12.17
C ASP A 272 0.12 17.57 -13.45
N PRO A 273 -0.08 18.15 -14.64
CA PRO A 273 -0.04 17.41 -15.91
C PRO A 273 1.21 16.55 -16.11
N ARG A 274 2.37 17.00 -15.59
CA ARG A 274 3.65 16.28 -15.69
C ARG A 274 3.70 15.06 -14.79
N SER A 275 2.87 15.01 -13.74
CA SER A 275 2.84 13.92 -12.76
C SER A 275 1.73 12.88 -13.05
N ARG A 276 0.74 13.20 -13.90
CA ARG A 276 -0.44 12.35 -14.18
C ARG A 276 -0.10 10.98 -14.76
N VAL A 277 1.05 10.85 -15.40
CA VAL A 277 1.44 9.63 -16.14
C VAL A 277 1.60 8.44 -15.19
N GLN A 278 2.29 8.62 -14.07
CA GLN A 278 2.58 7.52 -13.15
C GLN A 278 1.32 6.95 -12.50
N PRO A 279 0.44 7.72 -11.82
CA PRO A 279 -0.76 7.17 -11.21
C PRO A 279 -1.75 6.62 -12.25
N ARG A 280 -1.74 7.14 -13.49
CA ARG A 280 -2.54 6.59 -14.57
C ARG A 280 -2.08 5.20 -15.00
N ILE A 281 -0.78 4.97 -15.03
CA ILE A 281 -0.21 3.64 -15.31
C ILE A 281 -0.63 2.66 -14.23
N MET A 282 -0.65 3.10 -12.97
CA MET A 282 -1.09 2.26 -11.85
C MET A 282 -2.57 1.90 -11.98
N LEU A 283 -3.43 2.89 -12.22
CA LEU A 283 -4.85 2.63 -12.46
C LEU A 283 -5.06 1.66 -13.64
N ASP A 284 -4.37 1.86 -14.77
CA ASP A 284 -4.47 0.96 -15.94
C ASP A 284 -4.01 -0.47 -15.60
N ALA A 285 -2.95 -0.62 -14.79
CA ALA A 285 -2.46 -1.94 -14.40
C ALA A 285 -3.50 -2.68 -13.55
N TYR A 286 -4.08 -2.01 -12.56
CA TYR A 286 -5.10 -2.59 -11.70
C TYR A 286 -6.42 -2.81 -12.43
N THR A 287 -6.80 -1.93 -13.38
CA THR A 287 -7.94 -2.18 -14.27
C THR A 287 -7.77 -3.48 -15.05
N LYS A 288 -6.56 -3.78 -15.56
CA LYS A 288 -6.30 -5.05 -16.25
C LYS A 288 -6.41 -6.27 -15.35
N ILE A 289 -6.03 -6.16 -14.08
CA ILE A 289 -6.23 -7.25 -13.10
C ILE A 289 -7.72 -7.42 -12.82
N PHE A 290 -8.43 -6.33 -12.62
CA PHE A 290 -9.88 -6.32 -12.45
C PHE A 290 -10.62 -6.97 -13.64
N ASP A 291 -10.27 -6.58 -14.87
CA ASP A 291 -10.85 -7.13 -16.11
C ASP A 291 -10.58 -8.64 -16.20
N GLU A 292 -9.42 -9.11 -15.74
CA GLU A 292 -9.09 -10.53 -15.70
C GLU A 292 -9.94 -11.29 -14.67
N ILE A 293 -10.20 -10.70 -13.49
CA ILE A 293 -11.12 -11.26 -12.50
C ILE A 293 -12.53 -11.40 -13.10
N VAL A 294 -13.00 -10.34 -13.75
CA VAL A 294 -14.31 -10.36 -14.43
C VAL A 294 -14.36 -11.44 -15.53
N ARG A 295 -13.32 -11.52 -16.36
CA ARG A 295 -13.20 -12.52 -17.43
C ARG A 295 -13.23 -13.95 -16.91
N ARG A 296 -12.66 -14.20 -15.74
CA ARG A 296 -12.66 -15.50 -15.04
C ARG A 296 -13.97 -15.75 -14.26
N SER A 297 -14.98 -14.89 -14.40
CA SER A 297 -16.24 -14.97 -13.64
C SER A 297 -16.02 -15.00 -12.11
N GLY A 298 -14.99 -14.28 -11.63
CA GLY A 298 -14.64 -14.21 -10.23
C GLY A 298 -13.78 -15.36 -9.70
N ASP A 299 -13.25 -16.22 -10.58
CA ASP A 299 -12.30 -17.26 -10.16
C ASP A 299 -10.92 -16.63 -9.86
N VAL A 300 -10.66 -16.46 -8.57
CA VAL A 300 -9.40 -15.94 -8.03
C VAL A 300 -8.51 -17.06 -7.44
N PHE A 301 -9.00 -18.30 -7.40
CA PHE A 301 -8.34 -19.43 -6.76
C PHE A 301 -7.53 -20.31 -7.74
N SER A 302 -8.04 -20.52 -8.97
CA SER A 302 -7.48 -21.53 -9.90
C SER A 302 -6.09 -21.18 -10.43
N ALA A 303 -5.73 -19.90 -10.53
CA ALA A 303 -4.43 -19.47 -10.99
C ALA A 303 -4.10 -18.04 -10.51
N PRO A 304 -2.80 -17.74 -10.28
CA PRO A 304 -2.38 -16.41 -9.83
C PRO A 304 -2.87 -15.30 -10.77
N LEU A 305 -3.42 -14.25 -10.18
CA LEU A 305 -3.85 -13.04 -10.89
C LEU A 305 -2.65 -12.13 -11.11
N LYS A 306 -1.98 -12.31 -12.25
CA LYS A 306 -0.79 -11.52 -12.66
C LYS A 306 -1.05 -10.85 -13.99
N LEU A 307 -0.44 -9.67 -14.18
CA LEU A 307 -0.45 -9.03 -15.49
C LEU A 307 0.18 -9.96 -16.54
N SER A 308 -0.54 -10.24 -17.61
CA SER A 308 -0.03 -11.02 -18.73
C SER A 308 1.18 -10.33 -19.38
N VAL A 309 2.01 -11.08 -20.12
CA VAL A 309 3.16 -10.52 -20.85
C VAL A 309 2.70 -9.44 -21.83
N THR A 310 1.58 -9.66 -22.51
CA THR A 310 0.98 -8.67 -23.42
C THR A 310 0.53 -7.42 -22.69
N SER A 311 -0.06 -7.57 -21.49
CA SER A 311 -0.46 -6.45 -20.63
C SER A 311 0.75 -5.64 -20.15
N LYS A 312 1.81 -6.31 -19.72
CA LYS A 312 3.08 -5.66 -19.33
C LYS A 312 3.69 -4.90 -20.49
N MET A 313 3.71 -5.49 -21.70
CA MET A 313 4.22 -4.85 -22.90
C MET A 313 3.37 -3.64 -23.33
N SER A 314 2.05 -3.74 -23.25
CA SER A 314 1.13 -2.62 -23.49
C SER A 314 1.37 -1.45 -22.53
N LEU A 315 1.54 -1.73 -21.22
CA LEU A 315 1.86 -0.72 -20.21
C LEU A 315 3.23 -0.09 -20.48
N TRP A 316 4.24 -0.89 -20.84
CA TRP A 316 5.58 -0.39 -21.19
C TRP A 316 5.55 0.53 -22.41
N MET A 317 4.83 0.15 -23.46
CA MET A 317 4.64 1.00 -24.65
C MET A 317 3.93 2.31 -24.27
N LYS A 318 2.90 2.25 -23.44
CA LYS A 318 2.18 3.43 -22.95
C LYS A 318 3.09 4.37 -22.14
N ILE A 319 3.93 3.82 -21.25
CA ILE A 319 4.94 4.58 -20.49
C ILE A 319 5.86 5.35 -21.47
N ASN A 320 6.42 4.67 -22.46
CA ASN A 320 7.35 5.29 -23.40
C ASN A 320 6.66 6.34 -24.27
N TYR A 321 5.46 6.06 -24.76
CA TYR A 321 4.66 7.03 -25.52
C TYR A 321 4.37 8.30 -24.70
N LEU A 322 3.92 8.14 -23.46
CA LEU A 322 3.60 9.27 -22.58
C LEU A 322 4.86 10.07 -22.20
N LYS A 323 6.01 9.43 -22.03
CA LYS A 323 7.31 10.11 -21.83
C LYS A 323 7.71 10.95 -23.02
N ILE A 324 7.56 10.41 -24.25
CA ILE A 324 7.88 11.14 -25.49
C ILE A 324 6.95 12.35 -25.60
N ARG A 325 5.64 12.15 -25.40
CA ARG A 325 4.66 13.24 -25.46
C ARG A 325 4.93 14.34 -24.43
N ALA A 326 5.30 13.97 -23.20
CA ALA A 326 5.64 14.93 -22.15
C ALA A 326 6.90 15.76 -22.49
N LYS A 327 7.88 15.17 -23.20
CA LYS A 327 9.06 15.90 -23.68
C LYS A 327 8.68 16.90 -24.77
N LEU A 328 7.88 16.48 -25.76
CA LEU A 328 7.44 17.34 -26.88
C LEU A 328 6.52 18.51 -26.44
N SER A 329 5.83 18.39 -25.31
CA SER A 329 4.98 19.44 -24.78
C SER A 329 5.74 20.43 -23.87
N ALA A 330 7.02 20.17 -23.61
CA ALA A 330 7.90 21.00 -22.78
C ALA A 330 8.90 21.84 -23.62
N GLU A 331 8.96 21.58 -24.93
CA GLU A 331 9.58 22.42 -25.98
C GLU A 331 8.54 23.38 -26.56
#